data_eb602abdabbe1d4230f9073eadb23c05
#
_entry.id   eb602abdabbe1d4230f9073eadb23c05
#
_cell.length_a   1.000
_cell.length_b   1.000
_cell.length_c   1.000
_cell.angle_alpha   90.00
_cell.angle_beta   90.00
_cell.angle_gamma   90.00
#
_symmetry.space_group_name_H-M   'P 1'
#
loop_
_entity.id
_entity.type
_entity.pdbx_description
1 polymer ?
#
loop_
_entity_poly.entity_id
_entity_poly.type
_entity_poly.pdbx_seq_one_letter_code
_entity_poly.pdbx_strand_id
1 'polypeptide(L)'
;MIANLVAGFMAGAASLTDYESIQTVTVGGGGAANVEFTSIPAGYSHLQVRGIARGTTADTLVLVRFQLNSDTGNNYARHIITGDGSTVGVAADASQSVGGVGNFAAANASASIFGTAVLDILDYANTNKYK
;
A
#
# COMPACT_ATOMS: atom_id res chain seq x y z
N MET A 1 44.66 14.44 -11.90
CA MET A 1 43.94 13.72 -12.99
C MET A 1 43.14 12.50 -12.50
N ILE A 2 43.23 12.11 -11.24
CA ILE A 2 42.50 10.96 -10.65
C ILE A 2 41.13 11.37 -10.08
N ALA A 3 40.98 12.61 -9.62
CA ALA A 3 39.72 13.08 -9.04
C ALA A 3 38.54 13.19 -10.03
N ASN A 4 38.81 13.50 -11.31
CA ASN A 4 37.77 13.57 -12.34
C ASN A 4 37.26 12.22 -12.81
N LEU A 5 38.06 11.17 -12.68
CA LEU A 5 37.65 9.81 -13.05
C LEU A 5 36.69 9.21 -12.01
N VAL A 6 36.92 9.53 -10.73
CA VAL A 6 36.06 9.08 -9.61
C VAL A 6 34.71 9.79 -9.63
N ALA A 7 34.67 11.09 -9.96
CA ALA A 7 33.43 11.84 -10.07
C ALA A 7 32.57 11.38 -11.28
N GLY A 8 33.20 11.03 -12.41
CA GLY A 8 32.50 10.50 -13.57
C GLY A 8 31.94 9.07 -13.35
N PHE A 9 32.62 8.27 -12.56
CA PHE A 9 32.15 6.93 -12.21
C PHE A 9 30.98 6.95 -11.21
N MET A 10 30.96 7.93 -10.30
CA MET A 10 29.88 8.07 -9.32
C MET A 10 28.63 8.68 -9.92
N ALA A 11 28.73 9.49 -11.00
CA ALA A 11 27.57 10.06 -11.68
C ALA A 11 26.79 9.06 -12.56
N GLY A 12 27.37 7.90 -12.82
CA GLY A 12 26.74 6.82 -13.59
C GLY A 12 26.32 5.60 -12.76
N ALA A 13 26.47 5.65 -11.42
CA ALA A 13 25.93 4.61 -10.56
C ALA A 13 24.39 4.77 -10.54
N ALA A 14 23.70 4.02 -11.42
CA ALA A 14 22.30 3.75 -11.22
C ALA A 14 22.13 3.27 -9.78
N SER A 15 21.22 3.90 -9.03
CA SER A 15 20.87 3.44 -7.70
C SER A 15 20.52 1.95 -7.79
N LEU A 16 21.33 1.09 -7.20
CA LEU A 16 21.07 -0.34 -7.10
C LEU A 16 20.03 -0.63 -6.01
N THR A 17 19.10 0.30 -5.78
CA THR A 17 17.98 0.09 -4.88
C THR A 17 16.88 -0.61 -5.66
N ASP A 18 16.48 -1.78 -5.20
CA ASP A 18 15.37 -2.54 -5.77
C ASP A 18 14.03 -1.79 -5.66
N TYR A 19 13.99 -0.75 -4.83
CA TYR A 19 12.83 0.10 -4.61
C TYR A 19 13.22 1.58 -4.70
N GLU A 20 12.41 2.34 -5.43
CA GLU A 20 12.49 3.81 -5.49
C GLU A 20 11.24 4.40 -4.83
N SER A 21 11.44 5.41 -3.97
CA SER A 21 10.31 6.11 -3.34
C SER A 21 9.70 7.11 -4.34
N ILE A 22 8.49 6.80 -4.81
CA ILE A 22 7.75 7.65 -5.76
C ILE A 22 7.03 8.77 -5.01
N GLN A 23 6.34 8.44 -3.93
CA GLN A 23 5.54 9.41 -3.17
C GLN A 23 5.40 8.97 -1.71
N THR A 24 5.40 9.93 -0.81
CA THR A 24 5.08 9.73 0.61
C THR A 24 4.00 10.71 1.03
N VAL A 25 2.98 10.20 1.72
CA VAL A 25 1.91 11.01 2.32
C VAL A 25 1.93 10.85 3.82
N THR A 26 2.01 11.97 4.53
CA THR A 26 1.88 12.01 5.99
C THR A 26 0.54 12.63 6.35
N VAL A 27 -0.27 11.87 7.08
CA VAL A 27 -1.58 12.35 7.56
C VAL A 27 -1.37 13.16 8.83
N GLY A 28 -1.84 14.39 8.82
CA GLY A 28 -1.77 15.28 9.99
C GLY A 28 -2.72 14.88 11.12
N GLY A 29 -2.64 15.60 12.24
CA GLY A 29 -3.42 15.30 13.46
C GLY A 29 -4.94 15.35 13.31
N GLY A 30 -5.47 15.98 12.26
CA GLY A 30 -6.91 15.97 11.93
C GLY A 30 -7.39 14.68 11.25
N GLY A 31 -6.50 13.78 10.90
CA GLY A 31 -6.81 12.57 10.13
C GLY A 31 -7.08 12.83 8.66
N ALA A 32 -7.33 11.77 7.90
CA ALA A 32 -7.77 11.81 6.52
C ALA A 32 -8.73 10.65 6.25
N ALA A 33 -9.80 10.91 5.50
CA ALA A 33 -10.73 9.86 5.08
C ALA A 33 -10.09 8.95 4.01
N ASN A 34 -9.31 9.53 3.11
CA ASN A 34 -8.59 8.83 2.05
C ASN A 34 -7.15 9.34 1.97
N VAL A 35 -6.26 8.48 1.53
CA VAL A 35 -4.91 8.82 1.09
C VAL A 35 -4.83 8.47 -0.38
N GLU A 36 -4.43 9.44 -1.21
CA GLU A 36 -4.37 9.27 -2.65
C GLU A 36 -2.93 9.38 -3.15
N PHE A 37 -2.57 8.49 -4.04
CA PHE A 37 -1.32 8.52 -4.80
C PHE A 37 -1.69 8.75 -6.27
N THR A 38 -1.29 9.88 -6.81
CA THR A 38 -1.65 10.29 -8.17
C THR A 38 -0.41 10.50 -9.02
N SER A 39 -0.60 10.56 -10.33
CA SER A 39 0.50 10.79 -11.29
C SER A 39 1.65 9.80 -11.17
N ILE A 40 1.33 8.54 -10.92
CA ILE A 40 2.32 7.45 -10.82
C ILE A 40 3.02 7.29 -12.18
N PRO A 41 4.35 7.37 -12.27
CA PRO A 41 5.06 7.18 -13.53
C PRO A 41 4.90 5.77 -14.09
N ALA A 42 4.75 5.65 -15.39
CA ALA A 42 4.54 4.34 -16.06
C ALA A 42 5.82 3.48 -16.23
N GLY A 43 6.96 3.96 -15.75
CA GLY A 43 8.26 3.33 -15.99
C GLY A 43 8.60 2.15 -15.08
N TYR A 44 7.79 1.86 -14.08
CA TYR A 44 8.03 0.77 -13.14
C TYR A 44 7.28 -0.50 -13.56
N SER A 45 7.80 -1.66 -13.22
CA SER A 45 7.13 -2.95 -13.47
C SER A 45 6.05 -3.24 -12.42
N HIS A 46 6.34 -2.93 -11.17
CA HIS A 46 5.49 -3.20 -10.01
C HIS A 46 5.46 -1.99 -9.09
N LEU A 47 4.41 -1.87 -8.29
CA LEU A 47 4.31 -0.88 -7.23
C LEU A 47 4.18 -1.56 -5.88
N GLN A 48 4.72 -0.93 -4.85
CA GLN A 48 4.50 -1.34 -3.48
C GLN A 48 4.02 -0.14 -2.66
N VAL A 49 2.90 -0.30 -1.97
CA VAL A 49 2.40 0.67 -0.99
C VAL A 49 2.67 0.13 0.40
N ARG A 50 3.33 0.91 1.23
CA ARG A 50 3.59 0.61 2.65
C ARG A 50 2.91 1.64 3.50
N GLY A 51 2.20 1.21 4.53
CA GLY A 51 1.49 2.13 5.41
C GLY A 51 1.59 1.73 6.88
N ILE A 52 1.65 2.74 7.73
CA ILE A 52 1.46 2.61 9.17
C ILE A 52 0.36 3.59 9.53
N ALA A 53 -0.74 3.11 10.10
CA ALA A 53 -1.85 3.96 10.45
C ALA A 53 -2.69 3.41 11.61
N ARG A 54 -3.58 4.25 12.10
CA ARG A 54 -4.62 3.91 13.06
C ARG A 54 -5.93 4.54 12.59
N GLY A 55 -6.99 3.77 12.63
CA GLY A 55 -8.32 4.25 12.28
C GLY A 55 -9.00 5.02 13.42
N THR A 56 -10.00 5.82 13.08
CA THR A 56 -10.81 6.60 14.02
C THR A 56 -12.18 5.98 14.27
N THR A 57 -12.52 4.90 13.60
CA THR A 57 -13.78 4.16 13.80
C THR A 57 -13.86 3.65 15.24
N ALA A 58 -15.04 3.78 15.87
CA ALA A 58 -15.29 3.31 17.23
C ALA A 58 -15.37 1.76 17.29
N ASP A 59 -14.27 1.11 16.95
CA ASP A 59 -14.04 -0.33 16.95
C ASP A 59 -12.61 -0.61 17.40
N THR A 60 -12.27 -1.88 17.63
CA THR A 60 -10.90 -2.31 17.92
C THR A 60 -10.05 -2.39 16.67
N LEU A 61 -10.64 -2.79 15.55
CA LEU A 61 -9.99 -2.92 14.24
C LEU A 61 -10.81 -2.24 13.15
N VAL A 62 -10.14 -1.76 12.11
CA VAL A 62 -10.76 -1.25 10.90
C VAL A 62 -10.10 -1.86 9.67
N LEU A 63 -10.91 -2.31 8.72
CA LEU A 63 -10.42 -2.82 7.44
C LEU A 63 -9.89 -1.66 6.59
N VAL A 64 -8.62 -1.74 6.22
CA VAL A 64 -8.02 -0.85 5.22
C VAL A 64 -8.39 -1.33 3.82
N ARG A 65 -8.88 -0.40 3.02
CA ARG A 65 -9.38 -0.65 1.67
C ARG A 65 -8.57 0.13 0.65
N PHE A 66 -8.60 -0.31 -0.59
CA PHE A 66 -8.01 0.42 -1.71
C PHE A 66 -8.92 0.39 -2.94
N GLN A 67 -8.74 1.38 -3.79
CA GLN A 67 -9.31 1.44 -5.13
C GLN A 67 -8.21 1.82 -6.11
N LEU A 68 -8.24 1.25 -7.30
CA LEU A 68 -7.31 1.54 -8.37
C LEU A 68 -8.03 2.41 -9.42
N ASN A 69 -7.39 3.52 -9.81
CA ASN A 69 -7.87 4.39 -10.89
C ASN A 69 -9.34 4.84 -10.74
N SER A 70 -9.78 5.10 -9.50
CA SER A 70 -11.17 5.47 -9.18
C SER A 70 -12.21 4.43 -9.62
N ASP A 71 -11.82 3.18 -9.78
CA ASP A 71 -12.76 2.10 -10.12
C ASP A 71 -13.66 1.80 -8.92
N THR A 72 -14.92 2.20 -9.05
CA THR A 72 -16.01 1.95 -8.08
C THR A 72 -16.92 0.81 -8.49
N GLY A 73 -16.62 0.15 -9.63
CA GLY A 73 -17.35 -1.03 -10.08
C GLY A 73 -17.11 -2.25 -9.17
N ASN A 74 -17.97 -3.25 -9.29
CA ASN A 74 -17.85 -4.49 -8.54
C ASN A 74 -16.79 -5.43 -9.16
N ASN A 75 -15.57 -4.89 -9.35
CA ASN A 75 -14.48 -5.53 -10.07
C ASN A 75 -13.43 -6.16 -9.14
N TYR A 76 -13.60 -6.04 -7.81
CA TYR A 76 -12.64 -6.57 -6.85
C TYR A 76 -13.13 -7.90 -6.28
N ALA A 77 -12.18 -8.81 -6.12
CA ALA A 77 -12.35 -10.06 -5.40
C ALA A 77 -11.18 -10.24 -4.44
N ARG A 78 -11.37 -10.95 -3.33
CA ARG A 78 -10.31 -11.23 -2.38
C ARG A 78 -10.45 -12.61 -1.77
N HIS A 79 -9.32 -13.20 -1.43
CA HIS A 79 -9.19 -14.34 -0.55
C HIS A 79 -8.36 -13.90 0.65
N ILE A 80 -8.79 -14.26 1.84
CA ILE A 80 -8.17 -13.85 3.09
C ILE A 80 -7.81 -15.06 3.91
N ILE A 81 -6.61 -15.02 4.48
CA ILE A 81 -6.20 -15.88 5.58
C ILE A 81 -5.82 -14.99 6.74
N THR A 82 -6.40 -15.20 7.90
CA THR A 82 -6.12 -14.44 9.12
C THR A 82 -5.71 -15.35 10.24
N GLY A 83 -4.91 -14.86 11.17
CA GLY A 83 -4.56 -15.51 12.41
C GLY A 83 -4.59 -14.52 13.56
N ASP A 84 -5.18 -14.91 14.70
CA ASP A 84 -5.24 -14.11 15.93
C ASP A 84 -4.31 -14.65 17.04
N GLY A 85 -3.45 -15.62 16.70
CA GLY A 85 -2.59 -16.32 17.64
C GLY A 85 -3.21 -17.59 18.24
N SER A 86 -4.51 -17.79 18.08
CA SER A 86 -5.25 -18.97 18.57
C SER A 86 -5.96 -19.72 17.44
N THR A 87 -6.56 -18.98 16.52
CA THR A 87 -7.40 -19.49 15.44
C THR A 87 -6.96 -18.97 14.09
N VAL A 88 -7.21 -19.76 13.06
CA VAL A 88 -7.03 -19.36 11.65
C VAL A 88 -8.42 -19.12 11.06
N GLY A 89 -8.63 -17.93 10.53
CA GLY A 89 -9.82 -17.57 9.76
C GLY A 89 -9.53 -17.58 8.27
N VAL A 90 -10.52 -17.98 7.47
CA VAL A 90 -10.48 -17.87 6.01
C VAL A 90 -11.77 -17.23 5.51
N ALA A 91 -11.64 -16.37 4.51
CA ALA A 91 -12.78 -15.75 3.86
C ALA A 91 -12.50 -15.50 2.37
N ALA A 92 -13.55 -15.45 1.58
CA ALA A 92 -13.50 -15.06 0.17
C ALA A 92 -14.69 -14.14 -0.13
N ASP A 93 -14.41 -13.04 -0.82
CA ASP A 93 -15.44 -12.14 -1.33
C ASP A 93 -15.22 -11.92 -2.82
N ALA A 94 -16.28 -11.79 -3.57
CA ALA A 94 -16.26 -11.46 -4.98
C ALA A 94 -17.21 -10.28 -5.25
N SER A 95 -17.05 -9.65 -6.41
CA SER A 95 -17.93 -8.54 -6.84
C SER A 95 -17.98 -7.38 -5.84
N GLN A 96 -16.82 -7.02 -5.29
CA GLN A 96 -16.67 -5.90 -4.38
C GLN A 96 -16.30 -4.62 -5.14
N SER A 97 -16.74 -3.46 -4.64
CA SER A 97 -16.38 -2.15 -5.18
C SER A 97 -15.04 -1.60 -4.64
N VAL A 98 -14.39 -2.34 -3.75
CA VAL A 98 -13.09 -2.00 -3.15
C VAL A 98 -12.29 -3.27 -2.86
N GLY A 99 -10.98 -3.19 -2.99
CA GLY A 99 -10.07 -4.21 -2.48
C GLY A 99 -9.80 -4.05 -0.99
N GLY A 100 -9.44 -5.14 -0.30
CA GLY A 100 -9.03 -5.11 1.10
C GLY A 100 -7.54 -5.37 1.23
N VAL A 101 -6.85 -4.63 2.10
CA VAL A 101 -5.42 -4.82 2.37
C VAL A 101 -5.21 -5.61 3.68
N GLY A 102 -5.98 -5.29 4.72
CA GLY A 102 -5.84 -5.86 6.05
C GLY A 102 -6.48 -4.99 7.11
N ASN A 103 -6.36 -5.39 8.37
CA ASN A 103 -6.93 -4.67 9.49
C ASN A 103 -5.88 -3.82 10.19
N PHE A 104 -6.24 -2.57 10.47
CA PHE A 104 -5.46 -1.66 11.32
C PHE A 104 -6.14 -1.51 12.68
N ALA A 105 -5.37 -1.15 13.70
CA ALA A 105 -5.92 -0.75 14.98
C ALA A 105 -6.84 0.46 14.81
N ALA A 106 -7.97 0.46 15.50
CA ALA A 106 -8.95 1.54 15.44
C ALA A 106 -9.11 2.24 16.80
N ALA A 107 -10.10 3.11 16.98
CA ALA A 107 -10.18 4.01 18.13
C ALA A 107 -10.25 3.28 19.49
N ASN A 108 -10.91 2.12 19.55
CA ASN A 108 -11.05 1.33 20.78
C ASN A 108 -9.88 0.36 21.05
N ALA A 109 -8.90 0.25 20.14
CA ALA A 109 -7.67 -0.46 20.43
C ALA A 109 -6.86 0.29 21.52
N SER A 110 -5.95 -0.40 22.19
CA SER A 110 -5.07 0.23 23.18
C SER A 110 -4.33 1.43 22.58
N ALA A 111 -4.10 2.45 23.40
CA ALA A 111 -3.43 3.68 22.97
C ALA A 111 -2.07 3.37 22.37
N SER A 112 -1.66 4.17 21.38
CA SER A 112 -0.36 4.07 20.71
C SER A 112 -0.11 2.77 19.92
N ILE A 113 -1.12 1.93 19.71
CA ILE A 113 -1.04 0.79 18.81
C ILE A 113 -1.46 1.22 17.40
N PHE A 114 -0.62 0.92 16.42
CA PHE A 114 -0.84 1.16 15.01
C PHE A 114 -0.84 -0.15 14.23
N GLY A 115 -1.58 -0.19 13.15
CA GLY A 115 -1.50 -1.27 12.17
C GLY A 115 -0.49 -0.93 11.08
N THR A 116 0.10 -1.96 10.50
CA THR A 116 0.99 -1.85 9.33
C THR A 116 0.44 -2.66 8.18
N ALA A 117 0.63 -2.20 6.96
CA ALA A 117 0.29 -2.95 5.77
C ALA A 117 1.35 -2.78 4.68
N VAL A 118 1.47 -3.81 3.87
CA VAL A 118 2.20 -3.79 2.60
C VAL A 118 1.24 -4.30 1.53
N LEU A 119 1.10 -3.54 0.45
CA LEU A 119 0.32 -3.91 -0.73
C LEU A 119 1.25 -3.91 -1.93
N ASP A 120 1.43 -5.05 -2.56
CA ASP A 120 2.15 -5.18 -3.83
C ASP A 120 1.14 -5.18 -4.98
N ILE A 121 1.35 -4.31 -5.95
CA ILE A 121 0.57 -4.22 -7.19
C ILE A 121 1.47 -4.64 -8.32
N LEU A 122 1.32 -5.87 -8.74
CA LEU A 122 2.18 -6.50 -9.74
C LEU A 122 1.75 -6.06 -11.14
N ASP A 123 2.75 -5.77 -12.00
CA ASP A 123 2.54 -5.50 -13.43
C ASP A 123 1.50 -4.40 -13.68
N TYR A 124 1.55 -3.34 -12.84
CA TYR A 124 0.48 -2.34 -12.73
C TYR A 124 0.18 -1.58 -14.04
N ALA A 125 1.17 -1.41 -14.89
CA ALA A 125 1.02 -0.73 -16.17
C ALA A 125 0.41 -1.62 -17.27
N ASN A 126 0.26 -2.92 -17.05
CA ASN A 126 -0.29 -3.84 -18.03
C ASN A 126 -1.82 -3.78 -18.03
N THR A 127 -2.39 -3.32 -19.14
CA THR A 127 -3.85 -3.18 -19.32
C THR A 127 -4.55 -4.45 -19.77
N ASN A 128 -3.82 -5.51 -20.10
CA ASN A 128 -4.36 -6.77 -20.61
C ASN A 128 -4.58 -7.84 -19.53
N LYS A 129 -4.31 -7.52 -18.28
CA LYS A 129 -4.45 -8.45 -17.15
C LYS A 129 -5.32 -7.85 -16.05
N TYR A 130 -6.08 -8.70 -15.39
CA TYR A 130 -6.74 -8.33 -14.12
C TYR A 130 -5.70 -8.13 -13.01
N LYS A 131 -5.94 -7.22 -12.11
CA LYS A 131 -5.07 -6.89 -10.97
C LYS A 131 -5.71 -7.39 -9.68
#